data_2830f2dbd03cf380ce7fb8270055b64b
#
_entry.id   2830f2dbd03cf380ce7fb8270055b64b
#
_cell.length_a   1.000
_cell.length_b   1.000
_cell.length_c   1.000
_cell.angle_alpha   90.00
_cell.angle_beta   90.00
_cell.angle_gamma   90.00
#
_symmetry.space_group_name_H-M   'P 1'
#
loop_
_entity.id
_entity.type
_entity.pdbx_description
1 polymer ?
#
loop_
_entity_poly.entity_id
_entity_poly.type
_entity_poly.pdbx_seq_one_letter_code
_entity_poly.pdbx_strand_id
1 'polypeptide(L)'
;MLIFSLALLTMKYIYTDGNNYDHLVNALSSKYTDVALPSSKGPTILDSNLKAEVVFRGLRYPTSMAFLGPNDILVEEKDSGTIRRIIDKTELPQPLITLKVATYGHRGLLGIAVAPNSSVVPWLNYGNANGNNNTTAAHVFVYYTQAQTNTGDDIRQGKQPLGNHLYRYELNNNKLVNPKLLLDLPVSPGAIGNGGKIVIGPDNNVYVTIGNVGINGHTTQAQNIRNGSEPDGTSGIIRVNQDGRPITPGILGDKFPLNLYYSYGIWNSFGLAFDPMTGNLWDTQIGLPFGDEINLVNPGFNSGYYKIDGVWLRGYGIDQTEKQRMAPIHPNDLVDFGGKGKYHPPQFTWFRKVVPTGIAFLNSDSIGNLYKNDMFVGDAKNGNIYHFKLNAQRTGLLLPHGPIADGIANTNDTLDQIVFGRGFGGITDIKVNPYDGYLYILAFDGIIYRIVSANKW
;
A
#
# COMPACT_ATOMS: atom_id res chain seq x y z
N MET A 1 -6.98 -23.91 -21.77
CA MET A 1 -8.06 -23.26 -22.53
C MET A 1 -9.45 -23.44 -21.90
N LEU A 2 -9.72 -24.47 -21.11
CA LEU A 2 -11.03 -24.67 -20.46
C LEU A 2 -11.23 -23.86 -19.16
N ILE A 3 -10.21 -23.48 -18.45
CA ILE A 3 -10.28 -22.76 -17.14
C ILE A 3 -10.57 -21.27 -17.33
N PHE A 4 -10.13 -20.67 -18.44
CA PHE A 4 -10.41 -19.25 -18.75
C PHE A 4 -11.84 -18.99 -19.25
N SER A 5 -12.47 -19.99 -19.83
CA SER A 5 -13.89 -19.91 -20.27
C SER A 5 -14.87 -19.88 -19.10
N LEU A 6 -14.53 -20.51 -17.97
CA LEU A 6 -15.37 -20.54 -16.77
C LEU A 6 -15.42 -19.20 -16.04
N ALA A 7 -14.30 -18.45 -16.00
CA ALA A 7 -14.24 -17.15 -15.34
C ALA A 7 -15.06 -16.07 -16.08
N LEU A 8 -15.12 -16.12 -17.42
CA LEU A 8 -15.94 -15.21 -18.23
C LEU A 8 -17.43 -15.58 -18.23
N LEU A 9 -17.77 -16.87 -18.14
CA LEU A 9 -19.15 -17.30 -18.00
C LEU A 9 -19.72 -16.93 -16.63
N THR A 10 -18.93 -17.02 -15.56
CA THR A 10 -19.33 -16.59 -14.22
C THR A 10 -19.55 -15.07 -14.14
N MET A 11 -18.74 -14.25 -14.83
CA MET A 11 -18.98 -12.81 -14.86
C MET A 11 -20.30 -12.41 -15.56
N LYS A 12 -20.74 -13.16 -16.57
CA LYS A 12 -22.00 -12.88 -17.27
C LYS A 12 -23.25 -13.32 -16.46
N TYR A 13 -23.10 -14.28 -15.56
CA TYR A 13 -24.21 -14.80 -14.72
C TYR A 13 -24.46 -13.94 -13.46
N ILE A 14 -23.48 -13.15 -13.02
CA ILE A 14 -23.54 -12.34 -11.78
C ILE A 14 -24.44 -11.11 -11.92
N TYR A 15 -24.79 -10.72 -13.15
CA TYR A 15 -25.61 -9.53 -13.40
C TYR A 15 -27.12 -9.73 -13.19
N THR A 16 -27.59 -10.93 -12.89
CA THR A 16 -29.03 -11.24 -12.86
C THR A 16 -29.59 -11.77 -11.54
N ASP A 17 -28.77 -12.06 -10.51
CA ASP A 17 -29.32 -12.63 -9.28
C ASP A 17 -28.52 -12.27 -8.04
N GLY A 18 -29.14 -11.56 -7.09
CA GLY A 18 -28.50 -11.10 -5.84
C GLY A 18 -27.98 -12.23 -4.92
N ASN A 19 -28.35 -13.49 -5.18
CA ASN A 19 -27.87 -14.66 -4.42
C ASN A 19 -26.51 -15.20 -4.89
N ASN A 20 -25.99 -14.75 -6.06
CA ASN A 20 -24.70 -15.19 -6.58
C ASN A 20 -23.52 -14.34 -6.12
N TYR A 21 -23.78 -13.21 -5.47
CA TYR A 21 -22.72 -12.36 -4.88
C TYR A 21 -21.92 -13.10 -3.81
N ASP A 22 -22.59 -13.92 -3.01
CA ASP A 22 -21.96 -14.74 -1.96
C ASP A 22 -21.05 -15.85 -2.52
N HIS A 23 -21.37 -16.43 -3.69
CA HIS A 23 -20.54 -17.43 -4.33
C HIS A 23 -19.28 -16.85 -4.97
N LEU A 24 -19.32 -15.64 -5.54
CA LEU A 24 -18.14 -14.97 -6.08
C LEU A 24 -17.24 -14.46 -4.96
N VAL A 25 -17.86 -13.92 -3.93
CA VAL A 25 -17.16 -13.47 -2.73
C VAL A 25 -16.56 -14.67 -1.99
N ASN A 26 -17.22 -15.82 -1.95
CA ASN A 26 -16.66 -17.06 -1.41
C ASN A 26 -15.56 -17.67 -2.30
N ALA A 27 -15.62 -17.52 -3.62
CA ALA A 27 -14.54 -17.90 -4.54
C ALA A 27 -13.34 -16.94 -4.45
N LEU A 28 -13.58 -15.66 -4.17
CA LEU A 28 -12.52 -14.66 -3.86
C LEU A 28 -12.07 -14.74 -2.40
N SER A 29 -12.88 -15.30 -1.51
CA SER A 29 -12.63 -15.47 -0.07
C SER A 29 -12.19 -16.88 0.33
N SER A 30 -11.84 -17.76 -0.61
CA SER A 30 -10.95 -18.85 -0.26
C SER A 30 -9.64 -18.19 0.19
N LYS A 31 -9.62 -17.89 1.48
CA LYS A 31 -8.69 -17.05 2.21
C LYS A 31 -7.32 -16.99 1.53
N TYR A 32 -7.04 -15.86 0.83
CA TYR A 32 -5.67 -15.52 0.43
C TYR A 32 -5.02 -16.41 -0.64
N THR A 33 -5.77 -16.91 -1.63
CA THR A 33 -5.24 -17.76 -2.72
C THR A 33 -4.24 -17.03 -3.64
N ASP A 34 -4.19 -15.69 -3.58
CA ASP A 34 -3.28 -14.87 -4.38
C ASP A 34 -2.01 -14.45 -3.61
N VAL A 35 -1.74 -15.03 -2.45
CA VAL A 35 -0.55 -14.73 -1.64
C VAL A 35 0.47 -15.85 -1.77
N ALA A 36 1.71 -15.52 -2.13
CA ALA A 36 2.79 -16.49 -2.21
C ALA A 36 3.08 -17.17 -0.88
N LEU A 37 3.38 -18.45 -0.92
CA LEU A 37 3.99 -19.13 0.22
C LEU A 37 5.50 -18.87 0.24
N PRO A 38 6.12 -18.82 1.43
CA PRO A 38 7.56 -18.67 1.53
C PRO A 38 8.27 -19.89 0.95
N SER A 39 9.47 -19.68 0.40
CA SER A 39 10.33 -20.77 -0.04
C SER A 39 10.69 -21.69 1.15
N SER A 40 10.62 -22.99 0.97
CA SER A 40 11.02 -23.98 1.98
C SER A 40 12.50 -23.85 2.38
N LYS A 41 13.33 -23.27 1.50
CA LYS A 41 14.76 -22.99 1.75
C LYS A 41 14.99 -21.57 2.32
N GLY A 42 13.92 -20.80 2.55
CA GLY A 42 13.97 -19.37 2.89
C GLY A 42 14.17 -18.47 1.67
N PRO A 43 14.13 -17.14 1.89
CA PRO A 43 14.32 -16.17 0.81
C PRO A 43 15.78 -16.11 0.33
N THR A 44 15.95 -15.78 -0.94
CA THR A 44 17.24 -15.60 -1.58
C THR A 44 17.36 -14.18 -2.12
N ILE A 45 18.47 -13.50 -1.81
CA ILE A 45 18.88 -12.25 -2.46
C ILE A 45 19.78 -12.59 -3.64
N LEU A 46 19.58 -11.95 -4.79
CA LEU A 46 20.35 -12.26 -6.00
C LEU A 46 21.79 -11.72 -5.93
N ASP A 47 22.05 -10.69 -5.13
CA ASP A 47 23.40 -10.27 -4.78
C ASP A 47 23.96 -11.20 -3.70
N SER A 48 24.99 -12.00 -4.03
CA SER A 48 25.63 -12.95 -3.13
C SER A 48 26.33 -12.32 -1.91
N ASN A 49 26.56 -10.99 -1.94
CA ASN A 49 27.11 -10.25 -0.81
C ASN A 49 26.04 -9.93 0.25
N LEU A 50 24.78 -10.20 -0.05
CA LEU A 50 23.64 -9.91 0.80
C LEU A 50 22.85 -11.16 1.16
N LYS A 51 22.16 -11.09 2.30
CA LYS A 51 21.24 -12.14 2.75
C LYS A 51 20.05 -11.55 3.47
N ALA A 52 18.95 -12.30 3.51
CA ALA A 52 17.81 -12.02 4.37
C ALA A 52 18.05 -12.68 5.75
N GLU A 53 18.06 -11.87 6.79
CA GLU A 53 18.10 -12.32 8.18
C GLU A 53 16.68 -12.30 8.74
N VAL A 54 16.29 -13.37 9.46
CA VAL A 54 15.03 -13.38 10.19
C VAL A 54 15.18 -12.55 11.46
N VAL A 55 14.32 -11.54 11.62
CA VAL A 55 14.23 -10.70 12.80
C VAL A 55 13.24 -11.28 13.80
N PHE A 56 12.04 -11.67 13.30
CA PHE A 56 10.99 -12.23 14.15
C PHE A 56 10.11 -13.21 13.35
N ARG A 57 9.47 -14.15 14.05
CA ARG A 57 8.48 -15.10 13.53
C ARG A 57 7.31 -15.24 14.49
N GLY A 58 6.13 -15.56 13.97
CA GLY A 58 4.98 -15.93 14.79
C GLY A 58 3.82 -14.93 14.76
N LEU A 59 3.92 -13.87 13.94
CA LEU A 59 2.80 -12.96 13.70
C LEU A 59 1.68 -13.64 12.91
N ARG A 60 0.47 -13.10 13.01
CA ARG A 60 -0.73 -13.65 12.31
C ARG A 60 -1.24 -12.67 11.27
N TYR A 61 -0.99 -12.97 9.99
CA TYR A 61 -1.43 -12.16 8.86
C TYR A 61 -1.09 -10.67 9.03
N PRO A 62 0.19 -10.33 9.24
CA PRO A 62 0.58 -8.94 9.44
C PRO A 62 0.44 -8.13 8.16
N THR A 63 0.06 -6.84 8.28
CA THR A 63 -0.21 -5.95 7.15
C THR A 63 0.75 -4.79 7.05
N SER A 64 1.15 -4.22 8.18
CA SER A 64 2.02 -3.04 8.19
C SER A 64 2.86 -3.01 9.45
N MET A 65 4.02 -2.34 9.38
CA MET A 65 4.94 -2.17 10.51
C MET A 65 5.38 -0.72 10.63
N ALA A 66 5.82 -0.33 11.84
CA ALA A 66 6.43 0.96 12.12
C ALA A 66 7.54 0.80 13.17
N PHE A 67 8.48 1.75 13.23
CA PHE A 67 9.64 1.66 14.10
C PHE A 67 9.58 2.72 15.20
N LEU A 68 9.94 2.32 16.42
CA LEU A 68 10.12 3.20 17.57
C LEU A 68 11.61 3.33 17.94
N GLY A 69 12.45 2.44 17.41
CA GLY A 69 13.88 2.37 17.66
C GLY A 69 14.58 1.39 16.73
N PRO A 70 15.90 1.17 16.87
CA PRO A 70 16.66 0.25 16.01
C PRO A 70 16.19 -1.20 16.10
N ASN A 71 15.72 -1.64 17.26
CA ASN A 71 15.20 -2.99 17.50
C ASN A 71 13.80 -2.96 18.12
N ASP A 72 13.03 -1.91 17.84
CA ASP A 72 11.71 -1.68 18.44
C ASP A 72 10.68 -1.46 17.33
N ILE A 73 9.85 -2.47 17.10
CA ILE A 73 8.97 -2.57 15.94
C ILE A 73 7.53 -2.73 16.42
N LEU A 74 6.65 -1.91 15.87
CA LEU A 74 5.19 -2.09 15.95
C LEU A 74 4.72 -2.84 14.71
N VAL A 75 3.84 -3.83 14.90
CA VAL A 75 3.27 -4.61 13.81
C VAL A 75 1.78 -4.80 14.01
N GLU A 76 1.03 -4.66 12.95
CA GLU A 76 -0.41 -4.90 12.91
C GLU A 76 -0.73 -6.32 12.47
N GLU A 77 -1.65 -6.98 13.16
CA GLU A 77 -2.24 -8.24 12.76
C GLU A 77 -3.65 -8.01 12.22
N LYS A 78 -3.85 -8.27 10.92
CA LYS A 78 -5.02 -7.91 10.12
C LYS A 78 -6.35 -8.32 10.73
N ASP A 79 -6.48 -9.62 11.05
CA ASP A 79 -7.77 -10.23 11.42
C ASP A 79 -8.03 -10.21 12.92
N SER A 80 -6.99 -10.19 13.73
CA SER A 80 -7.12 -10.10 15.20
C SER A 80 -7.37 -8.68 15.69
N GLY A 81 -7.06 -7.68 14.86
CA GLY A 81 -7.13 -6.27 15.23
C GLY A 81 -6.08 -5.87 16.27
N THR A 82 -5.03 -6.67 16.47
CA THR A 82 -3.99 -6.41 17.48
C THR A 82 -2.82 -5.65 16.91
N ILE A 83 -2.27 -4.73 17.71
CA ILE A 83 -0.99 -4.10 17.43
C ILE A 83 0.03 -4.67 18.42
N ARG A 84 1.02 -5.39 17.87
CA ARG A 84 2.11 -6.02 18.60
C ARG A 84 3.31 -5.09 18.68
N ARG A 85 4.10 -5.23 19.74
CA ARG A 85 5.41 -4.57 19.86
C ARG A 85 6.49 -5.62 20.07
N ILE A 86 7.53 -5.54 19.27
CA ILE A 86 8.68 -6.45 19.27
C ILE A 86 9.90 -5.62 19.63
N ILE A 87 10.55 -5.95 20.75
CA ILE A 87 11.76 -5.29 21.25
C ILE A 87 12.87 -6.33 21.30
N ASP A 88 14.00 -6.04 20.69
CA ASP A 88 15.18 -6.93 20.67
C ASP A 88 14.81 -8.38 20.28
N LYS A 89 14.02 -8.52 19.19
CA LYS A 89 13.52 -9.80 18.67
C LYS A 89 12.56 -10.55 19.60
N THR A 90 12.04 -9.89 20.64
CA THR A 90 11.10 -10.47 21.60
C THR A 90 9.77 -9.72 21.57
N GLU A 91 8.67 -10.43 21.36
CA GLU A 91 7.32 -9.87 21.44
C GLU A 91 6.93 -9.58 22.88
N LEU A 92 6.31 -8.42 23.13
CA LEU A 92 5.73 -8.13 24.43
C LEU A 92 4.56 -9.07 24.72
N PRO A 93 4.39 -9.54 25.98
CA PRO A 93 3.34 -10.51 26.34
C PRO A 93 1.92 -10.04 26.05
N GLN A 94 1.69 -8.72 26.05
CA GLN A 94 0.39 -8.12 25.80
C GLN A 94 0.47 -7.19 24.60
N PRO A 95 -0.53 -7.18 23.71
CA PRO A 95 -0.61 -6.21 22.63
C PRO A 95 -0.76 -4.79 23.19
N LEU A 96 -0.32 -3.80 22.41
CA LEU A 96 -0.51 -2.39 22.76
C LEU A 96 -1.99 -2.00 22.76
N ILE A 97 -2.77 -2.64 21.88
CA ILE A 97 -4.22 -2.48 21.76
C ILE A 97 -4.80 -3.67 20.98
N THR A 98 -6.09 -3.95 21.21
CA THR A 98 -6.91 -4.84 20.37
C THR A 98 -8.14 -4.07 19.95
N LEU A 99 -8.32 -3.90 18.63
CA LEU A 99 -9.38 -3.15 17.98
C LEU A 99 -10.46 -4.10 17.45
N LYS A 100 -11.70 -3.62 17.39
CA LYS A 100 -12.80 -4.37 16.78
C LYS A 100 -12.75 -4.15 15.27
N VAL A 101 -12.25 -5.13 14.53
CA VAL A 101 -12.09 -5.06 13.07
C VAL A 101 -13.05 -5.98 12.33
N ALA A 102 -13.61 -5.50 11.23
CA ALA A 102 -14.28 -6.34 10.25
C ALA A 102 -13.21 -7.01 9.39
N THR A 103 -13.33 -8.30 9.09
CA THR A 103 -12.22 -9.10 8.52
C THR A 103 -12.53 -9.70 7.15
N TYR A 104 -13.71 -9.44 6.60
CA TYR A 104 -14.11 -10.02 5.32
C TYR A 104 -13.34 -9.37 4.15
N GLY A 105 -12.78 -10.21 3.26
CA GLY A 105 -12.02 -9.75 2.10
C GLY A 105 -10.76 -8.97 2.48
N HIS A 106 -10.59 -7.77 1.92
CA HIS A 106 -9.44 -6.91 2.20
C HIS A 106 -9.63 -6.01 3.44
N ARG A 107 -10.74 -6.16 4.18
CA ARG A 107 -11.00 -5.46 5.44
C ARG A 107 -10.10 -5.95 6.55
N GLY A 108 -9.89 -5.16 7.57
CA GLY A 108 -9.07 -5.53 8.74
C GLY A 108 -8.35 -4.35 9.34
N LEU A 109 -7.30 -4.64 10.08
CA LEU A 109 -6.28 -3.68 10.51
C LEU A 109 -5.25 -3.57 9.39
N LEU A 110 -5.08 -2.37 8.78
CA LEU A 110 -4.49 -2.25 7.45
C LEU A 110 -3.28 -1.33 7.37
N GLY A 111 -3.13 -0.35 8.28
CA GLY A 111 -2.01 0.56 8.21
C GLY A 111 -1.63 1.25 9.50
N ILE A 112 -0.33 1.33 9.75
CA ILE A 112 0.27 2.00 10.91
C ILE A 112 1.37 2.96 10.49
N ALA A 113 1.37 4.13 11.11
CA ALA A 113 2.50 5.07 11.05
C ALA A 113 2.76 5.67 12.43
N VAL A 114 4.00 6.04 12.68
CA VAL A 114 4.41 6.70 13.92
C VAL A 114 4.97 8.07 13.57
N ALA A 115 4.49 9.11 14.26
CA ALA A 115 5.10 10.43 14.21
C ALA A 115 5.59 10.81 15.62
N PRO A 116 6.79 11.39 15.74
CA PRO A 116 7.26 11.92 16.99
C PRO A 116 6.35 13.08 17.44
N ASN A 117 6.13 13.19 18.75
CA ASN A 117 5.29 14.26 19.34
C ASN A 117 6.01 15.64 19.37
N SER A 118 7.13 15.78 18.72
CA SER A 118 7.87 17.03 18.60
C SER A 118 7.91 17.52 17.15
N SER A 119 7.90 18.82 16.98
CA SER A 119 8.06 19.53 15.70
C SER A 119 9.43 19.32 15.01
N VAL A 120 10.22 18.37 15.50
CA VAL A 120 11.52 17.99 14.91
C VAL A 120 11.31 16.85 13.95
N VAL A 121 11.46 17.13 12.68
CA VAL A 121 11.27 16.17 11.57
C VAL A 121 12.41 15.14 11.60
N PRO A 122 12.15 13.83 11.85
CA PRO A 122 13.22 12.85 12.10
C PRO A 122 14.23 12.66 10.97
N TRP A 123 13.85 12.89 9.71
CA TRP A 123 14.76 12.72 8.56
C TRP A 123 15.76 13.85 8.33
N LEU A 124 15.61 15.01 9.01
CA LEU A 124 16.60 16.10 8.92
C LEU A 124 17.76 15.92 9.91
N ASN A 125 17.68 14.99 10.86
CA ASN A 125 18.69 14.76 11.89
C ASN A 125 19.28 13.33 11.87
N TYR A 126 19.54 12.78 10.70
CA TYR A 126 20.39 11.59 10.59
C TYR A 126 21.81 11.94 11.03
N GLY A 127 22.16 11.56 12.27
CA GLY A 127 23.52 11.68 12.78
C GLY A 127 23.71 12.06 14.24
N ASN A 128 22.68 12.49 14.97
CA ASN A 128 22.80 12.84 16.38
C ASN A 128 21.80 12.10 17.28
N ALA A 129 21.96 10.80 17.38
CA ALA A 129 21.31 10.01 18.43
C ALA A 129 22.12 10.12 19.73
N ASN A 130 22.14 11.30 20.35
CA ASN A 130 22.54 11.41 21.75
C ASN A 130 21.38 10.93 22.62
N GLY A 131 21.56 9.77 23.22
CA GLY A 131 20.60 9.07 24.06
C GLY A 131 20.16 9.85 25.28
N ASN A 132 19.13 10.68 25.12
CA ASN A 132 18.29 11.11 26.22
C ASN A 132 16.92 10.44 26.06
N ASN A 133 16.68 9.40 26.84
CA ASN A 133 15.42 8.67 27.00
C ASN A 133 14.32 9.52 27.66
N ASN A 134 14.04 10.70 27.14
CA ASN A 134 12.78 11.37 27.43
C ASN A 134 11.79 10.93 26.35
N THR A 135 10.99 9.89 26.64
CA THR A 135 9.87 9.40 25.87
C THR A 135 8.79 10.51 25.76
N THR A 136 9.00 11.44 24.85
CA THR A 136 7.88 12.25 24.33
C THR A 136 6.92 11.28 23.70
N ALA A 137 5.66 11.26 24.19
CA ALA A 137 4.63 10.35 23.71
C ALA A 137 4.54 10.42 22.17
N ALA A 138 4.82 9.32 21.50
CA ALA A 138 4.72 9.23 20.05
C ALA A 138 3.24 9.17 19.65
N HIS A 139 2.87 9.91 18.60
CA HIS A 139 1.56 9.71 17.98
C HIS A 139 1.62 8.48 17.07
N VAL A 140 0.68 7.56 17.27
CA VAL A 140 0.51 6.37 16.44
C VAL A 140 -0.77 6.49 15.66
N PHE A 141 -0.65 6.51 14.33
CA PHE A 141 -1.78 6.56 13.41
C PHE A 141 -2.11 5.15 12.96
N VAL A 142 -3.39 4.80 13.02
CA VAL A 142 -3.89 3.46 12.75
C VAL A 142 -5.10 3.55 11.84
N TYR A 143 -5.07 2.82 10.72
CA TYR A 143 -6.18 2.72 9.78
C TYR A 143 -6.74 1.31 9.78
N TYR A 144 -8.05 1.19 9.95
CA TYR A 144 -8.72 -0.10 9.97
C TYR A 144 -10.19 0.00 9.58
N THR A 145 -10.74 -1.13 9.14
CA THR A 145 -12.18 -1.27 8.92
C THR A 145 -12.85 -1.62 10.26
N GLN A 146 -13.60 -0.70 10.83
CA GLN A 146 -14.21 -0.87 12.15
C GLN A 146 -15.44 -1.76 12.08
N ALA A 147 -15.44 -2.84 12.86
CA ALA A 147 -16.60 -3.70 13.01
C ALA A 147 -17.73 -3.04 13.80
N GLN A 148 -18.97 -3.35 13.47
CA GLN A 148 -20.15 -2.80 14.17
C GLN A 148 -20.26 -3.31 15.61
N THR A 149 -19.93 -4.58 15.84
CA THR A 149 -20.10 -5.19 17.18
C THR A 149 -18.79 -5.77 17.72
N ASN A 150 -18.40 -6.94 17.28
CA ASN A 150 -17.21 -7.65 17.69
C ASN A 150 -16.27 -7.83 16.49
N THR A 151 -15.00 -8.08 16.76
CA THR A 151 -14.05 -8.47 15.70
C THR A 151 -14.57 -9.69 14.94
N GLY A 152 -14.54 -9.61 13.59
CA GLY A 152 -14.96 -10.70 12.73
C GLY A 152 -15.59 -10.24 11.41
N ASP A 153 -16.37 -11.12 10.83
CA ASP A 153 -17.00 -10.93 9.55
C ASP A 153 -18.43 -10.37 9.71
N ASP A 154 -18.55 -9.05 9.73
CA ASP A 154 -19.83 -8.37 9.86
C ASP A 154 -20.82 -8.74 8.75
N ILE A 155 -20.35 -8.95 7.51
CA ILE A 155 -21.20 -9.27 6.35
C ILE A 155 -21.84 -10.63 6.52
N ARG A 156 -21.09 -11.66 6.94
CA ARG A 156 -21.65 -13.00 7.22
C ARG A 156 -22.66 -12.99 8.35
N GLN A 157 -22.56 -11.99 9.23
CA GLN A 157 -23.53 -11.75 10.30
C GLN A 157 -24.71 -10.88 9.86
N GLY A 158 -24.80 -10.53 8.55
CA GLY A 158 -25.84 -9.66 8.02
C GLY A 158 -25.71 -8.19 8.47
N LYS A 159 -24.50 -7.76 8.84
CA LYS A 159 -24.20 -6.40 9.29
C LYS A 159 -23.18 -5.75 8.40
N GLN A 160 -23.26 -4.42 8.28
CA GLN A 160 -22.21 -3.64 7.60
C GLN A 160 -21.22 -3.10 8.65
N PRO A 161 -19.91 -3.04 8.34
CA PRO A 161 -18.95 -2.32 9.17
C PRO A 161 -19.31 -0.85 9.32
N LEU A 162 -18.78 -0.19 10.35
CA LEU A 162 -19.05 1.21 10.63
C LEU A 162 -18.38 2.15 9.63
N GLY A 163 -17.14 1.85 9.22
CA GLY A 163 -16.37 2.68 8.31
C GLY A 163 -14.94 2.18 8.16
N ASN A 164 -14.23 2.75 7.20
CA ASN A 164 -12.77 2.71 7.14
C ASN A 164 -12.26 3.93 7.89
N HIS A 165 -11.70 3.73 9.07
CA HIS A 165 -11.39 4.80 10.01
C HIS A 165 -9.89 4.99 10.17
N LEU A 166 -9.44 6.24 10.14
CA LEU A 166 -8.12 6.65 10.58
C LEU A 166 -8.21 7.23 11.98
N TYR A 167 -7.51 6.60 12.92
CA TYR A 167 -7.36 7.09 14.29
C TYR A 167 -5.93 7.52 14.58
N ARG A 168 -5.79 8.50 15.47
CA ARG A 168 -4.54 8.82 16.15
C ARG A 168 -4.64 8.37 17.60
N TYR A 169 -3.61 7.70 18.07
CA TYR A 169 -3.40 7.29 19.47
C TYR A 169 -2.13 7.93 20.01
N GLU A 170 -2.01 7.92 21.32
CA GLU A 170 -0.80 8.24 22.05
C GLU A 170 -0.20 6.94 22.60
N LEU A 171 1.11 6.72 22.42
CA LEU A 171 1.80 5.60 23.02
C LEU A 171 2.21 5.96 24.45
N ASN A 172 1.65 5.27 25.43
CA ASN A 172 1.95 5.46 26.84
C ASN A 172 2.09 4.11 27.55
N ASN A 173 3.25 3.84 28.20
CA ASN A 173 3.50 2.64 29.00
C ASN A 173 3.10 1.33 28.28
N ASN A 174 3.54 1.15 27.04
CA ASN A 174 3.22 0.00 26.19
C ASN A 174 1.71 -0.18 25.92
N LYS A 175 0.95 0.90 25.91
CA LYS A 175 -0.45 0.91 25.49
C LYS A 175 -0.73 2.07 24.55
N LEU A 176 -1.61 1.85 23.60
CA LEU A 176 -2.20 2.91 22.79
C LEU A 176 -3.45 3.44 23.49
N VAL A 177 -3.40 4.72 23.85
CA VAL A 177 -4.44 5.42 24.62
C VAL A 177 -4.92 6.67 23.89
N ASN A 178 -5.94 7.33 24.43
CA ASN A 178 -6.46 8.61 23.93
C ASN A 178 -6.82 8.58 22.43
N PRO A 179 -7.70 7.66 21.99
CA PRO A 179 -8.10 7.58 20.58
C PRO A 179 -8.75 8.87 20.10
N LYS A 180 -8.29 9.37 18.95
CA LYS A 180 -8.91 10.49 18.24
C LYS A 180 -9.23 10.05 16.82
N LEU A 181 -10.51 10.04 16.44
CA LEU A 181 -10.93 9.80 15.06
C LEU A 181 -10.52 11.00 14.20
N LEU A 182 -9.77 10.74 13.15
CA LEU A 182 -9.29 11.74 12.20
C LEU A 182 -10.06 11.72 10.89
N LEU A 183 -10.39 10.52 10.38
CA LEU A 183 -11.15 10.31 9.16
C LEU A 183 -12.16 9.18 9.37
N ASP A 184 -13.37 9.42 8.88
CA ASP A 184 -14.44 8.46 8.72
C ASP A 184 -14.72 8.32 7.21
N LEU A 185 -14.27 7.22 6.60
CA LEU A 185 -14.32 6.99 5.18
C LEU A 185 -15.26 5.83 4.83
N PRO A 186 -15.84 5.80 3.62
CA PRO A 186 -16.74 4.76 3.21
C PRO A 186 -16.15 3.34 3.31
N VAL A 187 -17.01 2.35 3.59
CA VAL A 187 -16.65 0.94 3.74
C VAL A 187 -17.51 0.01 2.88
N SER A 188 -18.57 0.54 2.32
CA SER A 188 -19.52 -0.15 1.43
C SER A 188 -19.41 0.41 0.02
N PRO A 189 -19.86 -0.32 -1.05
CA PRO A 189 -20.67 -1.54 -0.99
C PRO A 189 -19.87 -2.85 -0.89
N GLY A 190 -18.54 -2.85 -1.09
CA GLY A 190 -17.77 -4.08 -1.17
C GLY A 190 -16.69 -4.23 -0.11
N ALA A 191 -16.09 -5.41 -0.05
CA ALA A 191 -15.07 -5.77 0.94
C ALA A 191 -13.63 -5.72 0.41
N ILE A 192 -13.42 -5.29 -0.82
CA ILE A 192 -12.11 -5.17 -1.46
C ILE A 192 -11.83 -3.71 -1.82
N GLY A 193 -10.57 -3.34 -2.02
CA GLY A 193 -10.22 -1.97 -2.35
C GLY A 193 -10.31 -1.01 -1.16
N ASN A 194 -9.92 -1.45 0.04
CA ASN A 194 -10.00 -0.63 1.25
C ASN A 194 -8.75 0.24 1.48
N GLY A 195 -7.68 0.06 0.71
CA GLY A 195 -6.44 0.81 0.86
C GLY A 195 -5.76 0.54 2.20
N GLY A 196 -5.39 1.59 2.91
CA GLY A 196 -4.95 1.56 4.31
C GLY A 196 -3.50 1.95 4.55
N LYS A 197 -2.67 2.12 3.51
CA LYS A 197 -1.28 2.55 3.74
C LYS A 197 -1.24 3.97 4.27
N ILE A 198 -0.48 4.17 5.35
CA ILE A 198 -0.28 5.47 5.98
C ILE A 198 1.20 5.86 5.90
N VAL A 199 1.45 7.12 5.57
CA VAL A 199 2.76 7.73 5.72
C VAL A 199 2.63 9.15 6.29
N ILE A 200 3.62 9.58 7.04
CA ILE A 200 3.75 10.97 7.47
C ILE A 200 4.65 11.67 6.46
N GLY A 201 4.13 12.73 5.84
CA GLY A 201 4.86 13.49 4.84
C GLY A 201 5.96 14.39 5.42
N PRO A 202 6.86 14.90 4.56
CA PRO A 202 7.85 15.88 4.94
C PRO A 202 7.24 17.19 5.43
N ASP A 203 5.99 17.44 5.08
CA ASP A 203 5.16 18.56 5.57
C ASP A 203 4.46 18.27 6.91
N ASN A 204 4.82 17.13 7.55
CA ASN A 204 4.24 16.67 8.82
C ASN A 204 2.74 16.36 8.76
N ASN A 205 2.17 16.21 7.57
CA ASN A 205 0.79 15.78 7.36
C ASN A 205 0.69 14.25 7.22
N VAL A 206 -0.51 13.74 7.47
CA VAL A 206 -0.86 12.32 7.35
C VAL A 206 -1.45 12.08 5.97
N TYR A 207 -0.88 11.12 5.25
CA TYR A 207 -1.34 10.66 3.96
C TYR A 207 -1.82 9.22 4.10
N VAL A 208 -3.02 8.92 3.64
CA VAL A 208 -3.60 7.58 3.70
C VAL A 208 -4.24 7.21 2.36
N THR A 209 -4.00 5.97 1.92
CA THR A 209 -4.62 5.44 0.71
C THR A 209 -5.99 4.87 1.03
N ILE A 210 -6.95 5.07 0.13
CA ILE A 210 -8.22 4.36 0.10
C ILE A 210 -8.58 4.03 -1.35
N GLY A 211 -9.02 2.81 -1.59
CA GLY A 211 -9.44 2.37 -2.91
C GLY A 211 -10.92 2.61 -3.19
N ASN A 212 -11.46 1.92 -4.20
CA ASN A 212 -12.83 2.07 -4.67
C ASN A 212 -13.88 1.32 -3.83
N VAL A 213 -13.49 0.64 -2.79
CA VAL A 213 -14.36 -0.09 -1.84
C VAL A 213 -15.35 -1.02 -2.54
N GLY A 214 -14.81 -1.94 -3.35
CA GLY A 214 -15.56 -2.97 -4.10
C GLY A 214 -15.20 -3.01 -5.58
N ILE A 215 -15.51 -4.13 -6.26
CA ILE A 215 -15.21 -4.30 -7.70
C ILE A 215 -15.96 -3.27 -8.53
N ASN A 216 -17.25 -3.07 -8.23
CA ASN A 216 -18.10 -2.05 -8.85
C ASN A 216 -18.44 -0.96 -7.82
N GLY A 217 -17.52 -0.65 -6.92
CA GLY A 217 -17.74 0.17 -5.75
C GLY A 217 -18.42 1.51 -6.03
N HIS A 218 -17.82 2.58 -5.58
CA HIS A 218 -18.38 3.92 -5.80
C HIS A 218 -18.23 4.34 -7.26
N THR A 219 -19.20 5.11 -7.76
CA THR A 219 -19.24 5.62 -9.14
C THR A 219 -19.22 7.14 -9.12
N THR A 220 -18.16 7.70 -8.55
CA THR A 220 -18.01 9.14 -8.37
C THR A 220 -17.10 9.75 -9.45
N GLN A 221 -17.02 11.04 -9.49
CA GLN A 221 -16.06 11.77 -10.32
C GLN A 221 -14.62 11.44 -9.94
N ALA A 222 -14.34 11.02 -8.69
CA ALA A 222 -13.01 10.55 -8.28
C ALA A 222 -12.59 9.22 -8.96
N GLN A 223 -13.52 8.47 -9.57
CA GLN A 223 -13.25 7.33 -10.44
C GLN A 223 -13.26 7.69 -11.93
N ASN A 224 -13.10 8.95 -12.30
CA ASN A 224 -13.14 9.41 -13.68
C ASN A 224 -14.49 9.16 -14.40
N ILE A 225 -15.59 9.10 -13.66
CA ILE A 225 -16.94 9.00 -14.20
C ILE A 225 -17.52 10.41 -14.27
N ARG A 226 -17.54 11.02 -15.46
CA ARG A 226 -17.93 12.43 -15.63
C ARG A 226 -19.32 12.77 -15.12
N ASN A 227 -20.30 11.88 -15.33
CA ASN A 227 -21.66 12.01 -14.84
C ASN A 227 -21.88 11.25 -13.52
N GLY A 228 -20.80 10.88 -12.84
CA GLY A 228 -20.82 10.25 -11.53
C GLY A 228 -21.23 11.23 -10.43
N SER A 229 -21.50 10.67 -9.26
CA SER A 229 -21.75 11.50 -8.07
C SER A 229 -20.50 12.31 -7.69
N GLU A 230 -20.68 13.28 -6.81
CA GLU A 230 -19.56 14.00 -6.19
C GLU A 230 -18.61 13.01 -5.50
N PRO A 231 -17.31 13.32 -5.44
CA PRO A 231 -16.35 12.54 -4.67
C PRO A 231 -16.79 12.36 -3.21
N ASP A 232 -16.50 11.20 -2.64
CA ASP A 232 -16.97 10.79 -1.31
C ASP A 232 -15.83 10.37 -0.38
N GLY A 233 -14.57 10.62 -0.76
CA GLY A 233 -13.39 10.22 0.01
C GLY A 233 -12.79 8.89 -0.45
N THR A 234 -13.39 8.16 -1.41
CA THR A 234 -12.84 6.92 -1.97
C THR A 234 -11.96 7.14 -3.19
N SER A 235 -11.22 6.12 -3.64
CA SER A 235 -10.38 6.10 -4.84
C SER A 235 -9.29 7.18 -4.87
N GLY A 236 -8.58 7.35 -3.77
CA GLY A 236 -7.54 8.37 -3.69
C GLY A 236 -6.50 8.19 -2.62
N ILE A 237 -5.59 9.14 -2.56
CA ILE A 237 -4.74 9.41 -1.41
C ILE A 237 -5.32 10.63 -0.71
N ILE A 238 -5.70 10.44 0.53
CA ILE A 238 -6.31 11.45 1.39
C ILE A 238 -5.22 12.08 2.26
N ARG A 239 -5.23 13.42 2.38
CA ARG A 239 -4.27 14.18 3.17
C ARG A 239 -4.97 15.04 4.21
N VAL A 240 -4.56 14.89 5.47
CA VAL A 240 -4.99 15.71 6.60
C VAL A 240 -3.80 16.05 7.50
N ASN A 241 -3.93 17.08 8.34
CA ASN A 241 -2.95 17.27 9.40
C ASN A 241 -3.08 16.18 10.47
N GLN A 242 -2.17 16.15 11.45
CA GLN A 242 -2.19 15.13 12.52
C GLN A 242 -3.41 15.25 13.47
N ASP A 243 -4.22 16.28 13.33
CA ASP A 243 -5.49 16.46 14.04
C ASP A 243 -6.73 16.10 13.23
N GLY A 244 -6.56 15.66 11.98
CA GLY A 244 -7.64 15.27 11.06
C GLY A 244 -8.25 16.43 10.29
N ARG A 245 -7.66 17.64 10.33
CA ARG A 245 -8.16 18.79 9.58
C ARG A 245 -7.65 18.77 8.14
N PRO A 246 -8.49 19.10 7.16
CA PRO A 246 -8.05 19.32 5.78
C PRO A 246 -6.94 20.37 5.69
N ILE A 247 -6.07 20.24 4.71
CA ILE A 247 -5.04 21.24 4.43
C ILE A 247 -5.63 22.27 3.46
N THR A 248 -5.55 23.53 3.84
CA THR A 248 -6.08 24.66 3.07
C THR A 248 -4.97 25.47 2.39
N PRO A 249 -5.13 25.84 1.11
CA PRO A 249 -6.22 25.48 0.19
C PRO A 249 -6.19 24.01 -0.21
N GLY A 250 -7.37 23.43 -0.46
CA GLY A 250 -7.50 22.08 -0.98
C GLY A 250 -6.99 21.95 -2.42
N ILE A 251 -6.31 20.87 -2.76
CA ILE A 251 -5.72 20.66 -4.09
C ILE A 251 -6.79 20.61 -5.18
N LEU A 252 -7.81 19.78 -4.99
CA LEU A 252 -8.90 19.62 -5.98
C LEU A 252 -10.05 20.62 -5.75
N GLY A 253 -10.16 21.18 -4.55
CA GLY A 253 -11.19 22.14 -4.17
C GLY A 253 -11.27 22.31 -2.66
N ASP A 254 -11.96 23.34 -2.21
CA ASP A 254 -12.04 23.69 -0.77
C ASP A 254 -13.26 23.07 -0.06
N LYS A 255 -14.19 22.50 -0.83
CA LYS A 255 -15.38 21.83 -0.29
C LYS A 255 -15.05 20.40 0.13
N PHE A 256 -15.60 19.98 1.27
CA PHE A 256 -15.54 18.59 1.70
C PHE A 256 -16.35 17.69 0.74
N PRO A 257 -15.83 16.50 0.37
CA PRO A 257 -14.53 15.93 0.73
C PRO A 257 -13.40 16.23 -0.27
N LEU A 258 -13.60 17.08 -1.31
CA LEU A 258 -12.56 17.43 -2.29
C LEU A 258 -11.29 18.00 -1.66
N ASN A 259 -11.44 18.74 -0.56
CA ASN A 259 -10.33 19.32 0.19
C ASN A 259 -9.45 18.29 0.93
N LEU A 260 -9.87 17.02 0.96
CA LEU A 260 -9.08 15.94 1.53
C LEU A 260 -8.14 15.29 0.50
N TYR A 261 -8.49 15.34 -0.79
CA TYR A 261 -7.75 14.61 -1.82
C TYR A 261 -6.39 15.23 -2.12
N TYR A 262 -5.35 14.41 -2.02
CA TYR A 262 -4.04 14.68 -2.58
C TYR A 262 -3.94 14.18 -4.02
N SER A 263 -4.50 13.00 -4.28
CA SER A 263 -4.62 12.37 -5.60
C SER A 263 -5.91 11.56 -5.69
N TYR A 264 -6.30 11.15 -6.90
CA TYR A 264 -7.52 10.41 -7.17
C TYR A 264 -7.38 9.48 -8.38
N GLY A 265 -8.47 8.80 -8.76
CA GLY A 265 -8.45 7.85 -9.87
C GLY A 265 -7.69 6.57 -9.53
N ILE A 266 -7.74 6.14 -8.27
CA ILE A 266 -7.00 4.99 -7.74
C ILE A 266 -7.99 3.87 -7.46
N TRP A 267 -7.75 2.67 -8.05
CA TRP A 267 -8.57 1.52 -7.69
C TRP A 267 -8.22 1.00 -6.29
N ASN A 268 -6.95 0.73 -6.04
CA ASN A 268 -6.45 0.34 -4.73
C ASN A 268 -4.92 0.43 -4.68
N SER A 269 -4.40 1.09 -3.66
CA SER A 269 -2.96 1.27 -3.42
C SER A 269 -2.59 0.68 -2.07
N PHE A 270 -1.53 -0.13 -2.03
CA PHE A 270 -0.98 -0.74 -0.82
C PHE A 270 0.43 -0.28 -0.48
N GLY A 271 1.10 0.44 -1.37
CA GLY A 271 2.42 1.02 -1.13
C GLY A 271 2.38 2.53 -1.24
N LEU A 272 2.99 3.21 -0.30
CA LEU A 272 3.10 4.66 -0.28
C LEU A 272 4.40 5.05 0.42
N ALA A 273 5.23 5.87 -0.23
CA ALA A 273 6.48 6.35 0.36
C ALA A 273 6.89 7.71 -0.20
N PHE A 274 7.43 8.55 0.65
CA PHE A 274 8.15 9.74 0.22
C PHE A 274 9.61 9.39 -0.08
N ASP A 275 10.10 9.86 -1.22
CA ASP A 275 11.51 9.86 -1.53
C ASP A 275 12.24 10.82 -0.57
N PRO A 276 13.15 10.32 0.28
CA PRO A 276 13.81 11.16 1.30
C PRO A 276 14.75 12.21 0.73
N MET A 277 15.14 12.09 -0.55
CA MET A 277 16.03 13.04 -1.21
C MET A 277 15.30 14.25 -1.78
N THR A 278 14.05 14.07 -2.23
CA THR A 278 13.29 15.10 -2.95
C THR A 278 11.97 15.48 -2.29
N GLY A 279 11.44 14.61 -1.41
CA GLY A 279 10.09 14.74 -0.87
C GLY A 279 9.00 14.38 -1.89
N ASN A 280 9.35 13.78 -3.03
CA ASN A 280 8.37 13.27 -3.98
C ASN A 280 7.63 12.07 -3.41
N LEU A 281 6.31 12.05 -3.58
CA LEU A 281 5.48 10.92 -3.16
C LEU A 281 5.41 9.90 -4.29
N TRP A 282 5.53 8.63 -3.91
CA TRP A 282 5.38 7.49 -4.82
C TRP A 282 4.41 6.49 -4.25
N ASP A 283 3.64 5.84 -5.12
CA ASP A 283 2.75 4.75 -4.72
C ASP A 283 2.91 3.51 -5.59
N THR A 284 2.37 2.40 -5.09
CA THR A 284 2.13 1.19 -5.87
C THR A 284 0.65 0.92 -5.92
N GLN A 285 0.12 0.57 -7.10
CA GLN A 285 -1.30 0.29 -7.28
C GLN A 285 -1.52 -1.08 -7.89
N ILE A 286 -2.65 -1.68 -7.54
CA ILE A 286 -3.12 -2.92 -8.13
C ILE A 286 -4.09 -2.58 -9.24
N GLY A 287 -3.87 -3.18 -10.43
CA GLY A 287 -4.81 -3.09 -11.55
C GLY A 287 -5.91 -4.17 -11.49
N LEU A 288 -6.96 -4.01 -12.28
CA LEU A 288 -8.04 -4.97 -12.46
C LEU A 288 -8.39 -5.17 -13.94
N PRO A 289 -8.13 -6.34 -14.49
CA PRO A 289 -7.49 -7.56 -13.98
C PRO A 289 -5.97 -7.61 -14.24
N PHE A 290 -5.39 -6.57 -14.80
CA PHE A 290 -3.97 -6.39 -15.18
C PHE A 290 -3.54 -4.95 -14.90
N GLY A 291 -2.27 -4.63 -15.14
CA GLY A 291 -1.80 -3.26 -15.09
C GLY A 291 -1.51 -2.78 -13.66
N ASP A 292 -0.82 -3.60 -12.87
CA ASP A 292 -0.25 -3.12 -11.60
C ASP A 292 0.79 -2.04 -11.89
N GLU A 293 0.94 -1.05 -10.98
CA GLU A 293 1.65 0.20 -11.27
C GLU A 293 2.63 0.62 -10.19
N ILE A 294 3.65 1.39 -10.62
CA ILE A 294 4.42 2.31 -9.77
C ILE A 294 4.21 3.72 -10.31
N ASN A 295 3.77 4.64 -9.47
CA ASN A 295 3.48 6.01 -9.85
C ASN A 295 4.31 7.03 -9.07
N LEU A 296 4.68 8.12 -9.76
CA LEU A 296 5.08 9.37 -9.15
C LEU A 296 3.82 10.20 -8.89
N VAL A 297 3.51 10.43 -7.63
CA VAL A 297 2.25 11.04 -7.21
C VAL A 297 2.45 12.52 -6.89
N ASN A 298 2.15 13.38 -7.85
CA ASN A 298 2.13 14.82 -7.64
C ASN A 298 0.79 15.29 -7.03
N PRO A 299 0.72 16.48 -6.42
CA PRO A 299 -0.54 17.07 -6.00
C PRO A 299 -1.54 17.15 -7.18
N GLY A 300 -2.73 16.58 -7.02
CA GLY A 300 -3.74 16.50 -8.07
C GLY A 300 -3.54 15.36 -9.07
N PHE A 301 -2.60 14.44 -8.82
CA PHE A 301 -2.40 13.27 -9.66
C PHE A 301 -3.69 12.46 -9.83
N ASN A 302 -3.99 12.14 -11.09
CA ASN A 302 -5.07 11.25 -11.50
C ASN A 302 -4.46 9.99 -12.09
N SER A 303 -4.67 8.84 -11.46
CA SER A 303 -4.14 7.56 -11.95
C SER A 303 -4.94 6.95 -13.10
N GLY A 304 -6.13 7.47 -13.38
CA GLY A 304 -6.92 7.07 -14.55
C GLY A 304 -8.03 6.04 -14.27
N TYR A 305 -8.04 5.39 -13.11
CA TYR A 305 -9.14 4.50 -12.77
C TYR A 305 -10.48 5.30 -12.77
N TYR A 306 -11.54 4.88 -13.30
CA TYR A 306 -12.05 3.59 -13.78
C TYR A 306 -11.71 3.25 -15.26
N LYS A 307 -11.08 4.16 -16.00
CA LYS A 307 -10.91 4.01 -17.46
C LYS A 307 -9.60 3.37 -17.87
N ILE A 308 -8.59 3.45 -17.01
CA ILE A 308 -7.24 3.03 -17.29
C ILE A 308 -6.78 2.08 -16.19
N ASP A 309 -6.09 1.00 -16.59
CA ASP A 309 -5.34 0.10 -15.71
C ASP A 309 -3.93 -0.04 -16.31
N GLY A 310 -2.90 0.40 -15.61
CA GLY A 310 -1.54 0.54 -16.15
C GLY A 310 -1.50 1.56 -17.27
N VAL A 311 -1.04 1.16 -18.44
CA VAL A 311 -1.03 1.96 -19.67
C VAL A 311 -2.15 1.57 -20.63
N TRP A 312 -3.12 0.76 -20.22
CA TRP A 312 -4.17 0.20 -21.07
C TRP A 312 -5.54 0.75 -20.74
N LEU A 313 -6.38 0.90 -21.79
CA LEU A 313 -7.78 1.22 -21.63
C LEU A 313 -8.55 0.02 -21.08
N ARG A 314 -9.34 0.26 -20.04
CA ARG A 314 -10.21 -0.73 -19.45
C ARG A 314 -11.39 -1.07 -20.39
N GLY A 315 -11.79 -2.34 -20.43
CA GLY A 315 -12.90 -2.82 -21.25
C GLY A 315 -12.48 -3.39 -22.60
N TYR A 316 -11.22 -3.28 -22.99
CA TYR A 316 -10.67 -4.03 -24.10
C TYR A 316 -10.21 -5.38 -23.57
N GLY A 317 -10.81 -6.47 -24.07
CA GLY A 317 -10.58 -7.84 -23.58
C GLY A 317 -9.11 -8.26 -23.66
N ILE A 318 -8.76 -9.24 -22.83
CA ILE A 318 -7.41 -9.82 -22.69
C ILE A 318 -6.85 -10.39 -24.02
N ASP A 319 -7.70 -10.63 -25.02
CA ASP A 319 -7.35 -11.23 -26.31
C ASP A 319 -6.76 -10.25 -27.34
N GLN A 320 -6.67 -8.94 -26.99
CA GLN A 320 -6.12 -7.95 -27.88
C GLN A 320 -4.57 -7.90 -27.81
N THR A 321 -3.94 -7.71 -28.96
CA THR A 321 -2.48 -7.52 -29.03
C THR A 321 -2.06 -6.25 -28.26
N GLU A 322 -0.86 -6.24 -27.69
CA GLU A 322 -0.34 -5.11 -26.89
C GLU A 322 -0.49 -3.75 -27.58
N LYS A 323 -0.29 -3.70 -28.91
CA LYS A 323 -0.42 -2.45 -29.69
C LYS A 323 -1.83 -1.89 -29.73
N GLN A 324 -2.86 -2.72 -29.64
CA GLN A 324 -4.26 -2.28 -29.60
C GLN A 324 -4.70 -1.84 -28.20
N ARG A 325 -3.94 -2.20 -27.17
CA ARG A 325 -4.23 -1.86 -25.76
C ARG A 325 -3.71 -0.49 -25.36
N MET A 326 -2.65 -0.03 -26.02
CA MET A 326 -2.05 1.29 -25.79
C MET A 326 -2.77 2.38 -26.63
N ALA A 327 -4.07 2.37 -26.66
CA ALA A 327 -4.80 3.45 -27.34
C ALA A 327 -4.49 4.80 -26.64
N PRO A 328 -4.26 5.88 -27.41
CA PRO A 328 -4.00 7.18 -26.82
C PRO A 328 -5.22 7.62 -26.00
N ILE A 329 -4.97 7.82 -24.70
CA ILE A 329 -5.98 8.38 -23.80
C ILE A 329 -5.92 9.87 -24.00
N HIS A 330 -7.02 10.44 -24.43
CA HIS A 330 -7.15 11.88 -24.44
C HIS A 330 -7.38 12.35 -23.00
N PRO A 331 -6.53 13.22 -22.44
CA PRO A 331 -6.74 13.77 -21.09
C PRO A 331 -8.14 14.33 -20.88
N ASN A 332 -8.77 14.81 -21.94
CA ASN A 332 -10.16 15.31 -21.94
C ASN A 332 -11.23 14.24 -21.67
N ASP A 333 -10.86 12.95 -21.70
CA ASP A 333 -11.78 11.85 -21.37
C ASP A 333 -11.89 11.58 -19.88
N LEU A 334 -10.97 12.14 -19.10
CA LEU A 334 -10.91 11.99 -17.65
C LEU A 334 -11.48 13.21 -16.93
N VAL A 335 -11.87 13.03 -15.67
CA VAL A 335 -12.28 14.14 -14.80
C VAL A 335 -11.04 14.88 -14.33
N ASP A 336 -11.04 16.20 -14.45
CA ASP A 336 -9.89 17.06 -14.12
C ASP A 336 -10.14 18.09 -13.02
N PHE A 337 -11.36 18.13 -12.47
CA PHE A 337 -11.77 19.08 -11.43
C PHE A 337 -11.42 20.56 -11.77
N GLY A 338 -11.72 20.96 -13.00
CA GLY A 338 -11.44 22.31 -13.49
C GLY A 338 -9.96 22.60 -13.71
N GLY A 339 -9.22 21.59 -14.21
CA GLY A 339 -7.79 21.67 -14.53
C GLY A 339 -6.86 21.48 -13.33
N LYS A 340 -7.39 21.16 -12.15
CA LYS A 340 -6.59 20.88 -10.93
C LYS A 340 -6.09 19.46 -10.89
N GLY A 341 -6.83 18.51 -11.47
CA GLY A 341 -6.44 17.12 -11.61
C GLY A 341 -5.68 16.89 -12.92
N LYS A 342 -4.59 16.08 -12.85
CA LYS A 342 -3.76 15.78 -14.03
C LYS A 342 -3.45 14.29 -14.09
N TYR A 343 -3.87 13.66 -15.20
CA TYR A 343 -3.45 12.29 -15.49
C TYR A 343 -1.97 12.25 -15.90
N HIS A 344 -1.26 11.30 -15.33
CA HIS A 344 0.06 10.89 -15.78
C HIS A 344 0.11 9.38 -15.88
N PRO A 345 0.71 8.80 -16.94
CA PRO A 345 0.92 7.37 -17.01
C PRO A 345 1.86 6.90 -15.89
N PRO A 346 1.78 5.63 -15.50
CA PRO A 346 2.68 5.06 -14.51
C PRO A 346 4.14 5.14 -14.96
N GLN A 347 5.04 5.20 -13.99
CA GLN A 347 6.49 5.12 -14.25
C GLN A 347 6.93 3.69 -14.58
N PHE A 348 6.14 2.71 -14.14
CA PHE A 348 6.33 1.29 -14.41
C PHE A 348 5.00 0.56 -14.29
N THR A 349 4.79 -0.45 -15.13
CA THR A 349 3.59 -1.30 -15.04
C THR A 349 3.92 -2.77 -15.27
N TRP A 350 3.22 -3.62 -14.54
CA TRP A 350 3.21 -5.05 -14.78
C TRP A 350 1.96 -5.43 -15.56
N PHE A 351 2.13 -6.06 -16.72
CA PHE A 351 0.99 -6.58 -17.47
C PHE A 351 0.29 -7.71 -16.70
N ARG A 352 1.07 -8.64 -16.15
CA ARG A 352 0.52 -9.69 -15.29
C ARG A 352 0.55 -9.23 -13.85
N LYS A 353 -0.55 -9.45 -13.16
CA LYS A 353 -0.72 -9.09 -11.77
C LYS A 353 0.37 -9.68 -10.87
N VAL A 354 1.06 -8.84 -10.15
CA VAL A 354 2.03 -9.19 -9.10
C VAL A 354 1.53 -8.79 -7.71
N VAL A 355 0.55 -7.91 -7.63
CA VAL A 355 0.01 -7.33 -6.38
C VAL A 355 1.13 -6.59 -5.62
N PRO A 356 1.67 -5.48 -6.16
CA PRO A 356 2.71 -4.71 -5.49
C PRO A 356 2.14 -4.09 -4.21
N THR A 357 2.91 -4.17 -3.13
CA THR A 357 2.48 -3.78 -1.77
C THR A 357 3.39 -2.72 -1.18
N GLY A 358 4.46 -3.12 -0.48
CA GLY A 358 5.37 -2.16 0.12
C GLY A 358 6.27 -1.47 -0.90
N ILE A 359 6.55 -0.19 -0.68
CA ILE A 359 7.54 0.60 -1.42
C ILE A 359 8.41 1.35 -0.41
N ALA A 360 9.73 1.36 -0.60
CA ALA A 360 10.68 2.06 0.23
C ALA A 360 11.87 2.58 -0.55
N PHE A 361 12.47 3.66 -0.05
CA PHE A 361 13.73 4.21 -0.56
C PHE A 361 14.83 3.95 0.47
N LEU A 362 15.91 3.27 0.05
CA LEU A 362 17.03 2.98 0.94
C LEU A 362 17.95 4.20 1.03
N ASN A 363 17.74 5.06 2.00
CA ASN A 363 18.51 6.29 2.20
C ASN A 363 19.79 6.10 3.04
N SER A 364 20.26 4.88 3.19
CA SER A 364 21.47 4.50 3.93
C SER A 364 22.41 3.67 3.07
N ASP A 365 23.60 3.41 3.59
CA ASP A 365 24.61 2.50 3.03
C ASP A 365 24.66 1.15 3.78
N SER A 366 23.65 0.83 4.57
CA SER A 366 23.59 -0.36 5.43
C SER A 366 23.77 -1.70 4.69
N ILE A 367 23.37 -1.76 3.41
CA ILE A 367 23.57 -2.90 2.52
C ILE A 367 24.51 -2.59 1.35
N GLY A 368 25.31 -1.53 1.48
CA GLY A 368 26.31 -1.10 0.50
C GLY A 368 25.87 0.11 -0.33
N ASN A 369 26.86 0.89 -0.78
CA ASN A 369 26.64 2.12 -1.54
C ASN A 369 25.97 1.90 -2.89
N LEU A 370 26.03 0.67 -3.44
CA LEU A 370 25.42 0.32 -4.73
C LEU A 370 23.90 0.55 -4.74
N TYR A 371 23.26 0.39 -3.59
CA TYR A 371 21.81 0.43 -3.42
C TYR A 371 21.30 1.69 -2.72
N LYS A 372 22.24 2.58 -2.32
CA LYS A 372 21.89 3.81 -1.62
C LYS A 372 21.02 4.71 -2.48
N ASN A 373 19.92 5.19 -1.90
CA ASN A 373 18.89 6.03 -2.50
C ASN A 373 18.06 5.35 -3.61
N ASP A 374 18.17 4.04 -3.77
CA ASP A 374 17.36 3.29 -4.72
C ASP A 374 15.99 2.92 -4.13
N MET A 375 15.05 2.60 -5.01
CA MET A 375 13.69 2.18 -4.67
C MET A 375 13.58 0.66 -4.61
N PHE A 376 12.88 0.16 -3.62
CA PHE A 376 12.52 -1.25 -3.45
C PHE A 376 11.01 -1.40 -3.37
N VAL A 377 10.47 -2.38 -4.10
CA VAL A 377 9.04 -2.69 -4.13
C VAL A 377 8.85 -4.18 -3.85
N GLY A 378 7.94 -4.51 -2.94
CA GLY A 378 7.56 -5.89 -2.65
C GLY A 378 6.25 -6.28 -3.28
N ASP A 379 6.07 -7.56 -3.58
CA ASP A 379 4.82 -8.11 -4.06
C ASP A 379 4.25 -9.21 -3.15
N ALA A 380 2.92 -9.29 -3.10
CA ALA A 380 2.24 -10.31 -2.32
C ALA A 380 2.07 -11.61 -3.10
N LYS A 381 2.01 -11.57 -4.43
CA LYS A 381 1.63 -12.71 -5.26
C LYS A 381 2.78 -13.66 -5.55
N ASN A 382 3.99 -13.14 -5.76
CA ASN A 382 5.17 -13.93 -6.10
C ASN A 382 6.18 -14.01 -4.95
N GLY A 383 6.06 -13.12 -3.96
CA GLY A 383 7.01 -13.00 -2.84
C GLY A 383 8.38 -12.49 -3.30
N ASN A 384 8.38 -11.58 -4.27
CA ASN A 384 9.58 -10.96 -4.81
C ASN A 384 9.78 -9.56 -4.24
N ILE A 385 11.03 -9.16 -4.19
CA ILE A 385 11.45 -7.77 -4.04
C ILE A 385 11.99 -7.31 -5.39
N TYR A 386 11.49 -6.20 -5.89
CA TYR A 386 11.97 -5.52 -7.09
C TYR A 386 12.85 -4.34 -6.69
N HIS A 387 13.86 -4.04 -7.50
CA HIS A 387 14.80 -2.96 -7.29
C HIS A 387 14.84 -2.03 -8.51
N PHE A 388 14.76 -0.73 -8.24
CA PHE A 388 14.77 0.31 -9.26
C PHE A 388 15.73 1.43 -8.88
N LYS A 389 16.51 1.87 -9.86
CA LYS A 389 17.26 3.12 -9.79
C LYS A 389 16.41 4.27 -10.30
N LEU A 390 16.62 5.46 -9.77
CA LEU A 390 15.93 6.66 -10.23
C LEU A 390 16.85 7.55 -11.07
N ASN A 391 16.25 8.34 -11.96
CA ASN A 391 16.97 9.37 -12.71
C ASN A 391 17.52 10.46 -11.75
N ALA A 392 18.39 11.34 -12.26
CA ALA A 392 19.05 12.38 -11.45
C ALA A 392 18.04 13.35 -10.77
N GLN A 393 16.91 13.61 -11.42
CA GLN A 393 15.83 14.44 -10.89
C GLN A 393 14.90 13.68 -9.95
N ARG A 394 15.04 12.36 -9.88
CA ARG A 394 14.22 11.45 -9.08
C ARG A 394 12.72 11.57 -9.37
N THR A 395 12.41 11.78 -10.64
CA THR A 395 11.04 11.88 -11.18
C THR A 395 10.68 10.74 -12.13
N GLY A 396 11.60 9.79 -12.32
CA GLY A 396 11.39 8.63 -13.19
C GLY A 396 12.39 7.52 -12.86
N LEU A 397 12.10 6.32 -13.33
CA LEU A 397 12.94 5.14 -13.15
C LEU A 397 14.01 5.05 -14.22
N LEU A 398 15.22 4.61 -13.85
CA LEU A 398 16.27 4.20 -14.77
C LEU A 398 16.17 2.69 -15.00
N LEU A 399 15.56 2.32 -16.11
CA LEU A 399 15.36 0.92 -16.44
C LEU A 399 16.53 0.36 -17.26
N PRO A 400 16.85 -0.95 -17.15
CA PRO A 400 17.82 -1.61 -18.00
C PRO A 400 17.49 -1.45 -19.49
N HIS A 401 18.52 -1.42 -20.34
CA HIS A 401 18.31 -1.49 -21.78
C HIS A 401 17.71 -2.85 -22.17
N GLY A 402 16.85 -2.85 -23.17
CA GLY A 402 16.22 -4.06 -23.68
C GLY A 402 14.69 -4.06 -23.52
N PRO A 403 14.06 -5.23 -23.41
CA PRO A 403 12.59 -5.34 -23.43
C PRO A 403 11.85 -4.59 -22.33
N ILE A 404 12.51 -4.32 -21.19
CA ILE A 404 11.89 -3.60 -20.06
C ILE A 404 12.06 -2.07 -20.13
N ALA A 405 12.81 -1.58 -21.11
CA ALA A 405 13.13 -0.16 -21.23
C ALA A 405 11.90 0.73 -21.50
N ASP A 406 10.80 0.15 -21.96
CA ASP A 406 9.51 0.81 -22.15
C ASP A 406 8.70 0.99 -20.87
N GLY A 407 9.17 0.48 -19.73
CA GLY A 407 8.48 0.54 -18.43
C GLY A 407 7.42 -0.53 -18.24
N ILE A 408 7.40 -1.59 -19.06
CA ILE A 408 6.37 -2.62 -19.04
C ILE A 408 6.98 -4.00 -18.81
N ALA A 409 6.64 -4.67 -17.74
CA ALA A 409 6.96 -6.07 -17.51
C ALA A 409 5.88 -6.99 -18.09
N ASN A 410 6.11 -7.52 -19.29
CA ASN A 410 5.15 -8.34 -20.04
C ASN A 410 5.32 -9.83 -19.81
N THR A 411 6.57 -10.29 -19.61
CA THR A 411 6.98 -11.70 -19.51
C THR A 411 7.77 -11.93 -18.24
N ASN A 412 8.00 -13.20 -17.92
CA ASN A 412 8.86 -13.55 -16.79
C ASN A 412 10.32 -13.07 -17.02
N ASP A 413 10.82 -13.14 -18.27
CA ASP A 413 12.19 -12.70 -18.59
C ASP A 413 12.38 -11.19 -18.38
N THR A 414 11.35 -10.38 -18.68
CA THR A 414 11.37 -8.94 -18.37
C THR A 414 11.29 -8.69 -16.86
N LEU A 415 10.47 -9.47 -16.17
CA LEU A 415 10.32 -9.37 -14.72
C LEU A 415 11.64 -9.69 -13.99
N ASP A 416 12.36 -10.72 -14.45
CA ASP A 416 13.61 -11.18 -13.85
C ASP A 416 14.72 -10.12 -13.86
N GLN A 417 14.67 -9.13 -14.78
CA GLN A 417 15.66 -8.07 -14.88
C GLN A 417 15.62 -7.06 -13.73
N ILE A 418 14.51 -7.00 -13.00
CA ILE A 418 14.30 -6.06 -11.88
C ILE A 418 14.18 -6.76 -10.52
N VAL A 419 14.23 -8.09 -10.48
CA VAL A 419 14.14 -8.83 -9.21
C VAL A 419 15.43 -8.68 -8.42
N PHE A 420 15.32 -8.24 -7.18
CA PHE A 420 16.40 -8.16 -6.19
C PHE A 420 16.47 -9.40 -5.30
N GLY A 421 15.29 -9.93 -4.92
CA GLY A 421 15.20 -11.11 -4.07
C GLY A 421 13.88 -11.85 -4.25
N ARG A 422 13.86 -13.13 -3.87
CA ARG A 422 12.73 -14.05 -4.08
C ARG A 422 12.46 -14.92 -2.86
N GLY A 423 11.23 -15.46 -2.79
CA GLY A 423 10.87 -16.52 -1.84
C GLY A 423 10.56 -16.02 -0.44
N PHE A 424 10.19 -14.76 -0.29
CA PHE A 424 9.81 -14.16 1.00
C PHE A 424 8.42 -14.60 1.49
N GLY A 425 7.62 -15.26 0.64
CA GLY A 425 6.19 -15.34 0.85
C GLY A 425 5.51 -14.04 0.43
N GLY A 426 4.20 -13.90 0.65
CA GLY A 426 3.51 -12.67 0.28
C GLY A 426 4.00 -11.47 1.08
N ILE A 427 4.70 -10.55 0.43
CA ILE A 427 5.18 -9.34 1.09
C ILE A 427 4.02 -8.37 1.30
N THR A 428 3.83 -7.89 2.53
CA THR A 428 2.78 -6.93 2.87
C THR A 428 3.32 -5.53 3.14
N ASP A 429 4.57 -5.43 3.61
CA ASP A 429 5.21 -4.14 3.82
C ASP A 429 6.72 -4.22 3.60
N ILE A 430 7.29 -3.14 3.06
CA ILE A 430 8.75 -2.91 3.02
C ILE A 430 9.00 -1.53 3.59
N LYS A 431 9.93 -1.43 4.54
CA LYS A 431 10.34 -0.15 5.12
C LYS A 431 11.83 -0.13 5.44
N VAL A 432 12.41 1.06 5.33
CA VAL A 432 13.74 1.32 5.89
C VAL A 432 13.54 1.77 7.33
N ASN A 433 14.19 1.09 8.26
CA ASN A 433 14.17 1.51 9.66
C ASN A 433 15.04 2.78 9.80
N PRO A 434 14.47 3.90 10.24
CA PRO A 434 15.18 5.17 10.32
C PRO A 434 16.30 5.20 11.36
N TYR A 435 16.35 4.23 12.25
CA TYR A 435 17.33 4.19 13.35
C TYR A 435 18.57 3.36 13.03
N ASP A 436 18.44 2.30 12.22
CA ASP A 436 19.56 1.42 11.83
C ASP A 436 19.87 1.43 10.33
N GLY A 437 18.99 2.03 9.53
CA GLY A 437 19.15 2.19 8.10
C GLY A 437 18.92 0.93 7.27
N TYR A 438 18.61 -0.21 7.85
CA TYR A 438 18.38 -1.45 7.12
C TYR A 438 16.98 -1.52 6.48
N LEU A 439 16.92 -2.28 5.39
CA LEU A 439 15.66 -2.62 4.71
C LEU A 439 15.00 -3.80 5.42
N TYR A 440 13.78 -3.58 5.92
CA TYR A 440 12.95 -4.58 6.57
C TYR A 440 11.80 -4.99 5.66
N ILE A 441 11.48 -6.28 5.67
CA ILE A 441 10.42 -6.90 4.88
C ILE A 441 9.47 -7.61 5.83
N LEU A 442 8.19 -7.29 5.73
CA LEU A 442 7.11 -7.96 6.45
C LEU A 442 6.40 -8.91 5.51
N ALA A 443 6.34 -10.18 5.87
CA ALA A 443 5.66 -11.21 5.10
C ALA A 443 4.35 -11.65 5.75
N PHE A 444 3.34 -11.91 4.95
CA PHE A 444 1.98 -12.25 5.38
C PHE A 444 1.88 -13.53 6.22
N ASP A 445 2.84 -14.43 6.05
CA ASP A 445 2.99 -15.67 6.84
C ASP A 445 3.55 -15.44 8.26
N GLY A 446 3.78 -14.18 8.65
CA GLY A 446 4.13 -13.79 10.00
C GLY A 446 5.62 -13.67 10.28
N ILE A 447 6.42 -13.42 9.26
CA ILE A 447 7.87 -13.28 9.39
C ILE A 447 8.29 -11.83 9.08
N ILE A 448 9.18 -11.30 9.90
CA ILE A 448 9.93 -10.08 9.62
C ILE A 448 11.34 -10.49 9.22
N TYR A 449 11.77 -10.04 8.05
CA TYR A 449 13.14 -10.16 7.58
C TYR A 449 13.83 -8.80 7.58
N ARG A 450 15.16 -8.83 7.61
CA ARG A 450 16.04 -7.69 7.41
C ARG A 450 17.13 -8.08 6.40
N ILE A 451 17.40 -7.18 5.45
CA ILE A 451 18.50 -7.39 4.50
C ILE A 451 19.80 -6.93 5.13
N VAL A 452 20.80 -7.80 5.12
CA VAL A 452 22.12 -7.54 5.72
C VAL A 452 23.24 -8.06 4.84
N SER A 453 24.47 -7.62 5.07
CA SER A 453 25.66 -8.21 4.42
C SER A 453 25.78 -9.70 4.76
N ALA A 454 26.06 -10.55 3.76
CA ALA A 454 26.31 -11.97 3.93
C ALA A 454 27.58 -12.23 4.74
N ASN A 455 28.56 -11.33 4.66
CA ASN A 455 29.91 -11.44 5.23
C ASN A 455 30.09 -10.67 6.55
N LYS A 456 29.02 -10.32 7.27
CA LYS A 456 29.18 -9.78 8.63
C LYS A 456 29.53 -10.90 9.59
N TRP A 457 30.71 -10.73 10.14
CA TRP A 457 31.46 -11.55 11.11
C TRP A 457 30.74 -11.75 12.44
#